data_66a1f9c0114927883ab17f69f546f800
#
_entry.id   66a1f9c0114927883ab17f69f546f800
#
_cell.length_a   1.000
_cell.length_b   1.000
_cell.length_c   1.000
_cell.angle_alpha   90.00
_cell.angle_beta   90.00
_cell.angle_gamma   90.00
#
_symmetry.space_group_name_H-M   'P 1'
#
loop_
_entity.id
_entity.type
_entity.pdbx_description
1 polymer ?
#
loop_
_entity_poly.entity_id
_entity_poly.type
_entity_poly.pdbx_seq_one_letter_code
_entity_poly.pdbx_strand_id
1 'polypeptide(L)'
;SYDEDGKGSVLAINADPYGIPVTYTGYALLFISLVWMLFDPKGGYRKLLKSPLLKKGALMTALILSMGNIQTLHAESATGNLQNAVLPKETAEKFGELHILYNDRICPVQTFALDFCKKIYGARSYQGLTAEQVLSGWVFYGNTWANEPFIKIKSGEMKTAMNLPDYASLNTFFNREMGGYTIGQYVQEYYNGQQDKFHQQAADIDGKIQIIMELREGISLKVLPYTFTKNVKATKDHSFIKAGTTTWFSPVDKLPQAVEHQHALYIRNVFSLLNGDVKAGNTSRVNEFFVKMKKYQEVSSGNS
;
A
#
# COMPACT_ATOMS: atom_id res chain seq x y z
N SER A 1 19.44 22.69 8.36
CA SER A 1 20.18 22.96 9.61
C SER A 1 19.45 24.03 10.39
N TYR A 2 19.50 23.95 11.72
CA TYR A 2 18.94 24.98 12.60
C TYR A 2 19.98 26.10 12.74
N ASP A 3 19.48 27.31 12.98
CA ASP A 3 20.33 28.47 13.32
C ASP A 3 20.98 28.27 14.69
N GLU A 4 22.14 28.90 14.95
CA GLU A 4 22.90 28.71 16.19
C GLU A 4 22.08 29.07 17.49
N ASP A 5 21.07 29.94 17.36
CA ASP A 5 20.20 30.31 18.49
C ASP A 5 18.97 29.41 18.66
N GLY A 6 18.76 28.39 17.81
CA GLY A 6 17.65 27.42 17.90
C GLY A 6 16.25 27.99 17.65
N LYS A 7 16.14 29.27 17.20
CA LYS A 7 14.87 29.99 17.00
C LYS A 7 14.41 30.08 15.53
N GLY A 8 15.22 29.64 14.60
CA GLY A 8 14.92 29.66 13.18
C GLY A 8 15.42 28.43 12.44
N SER A 9 14.87 28.15 11.26
CA SER A 9 15.36 27.14 10.32
C SER A 9 15.93 27.82 9.08
N VAL A 10 17.18 27.50 8.73
CA VAL A 10 17.79 27.97 7.49
C VAL A 10 17.28 27.11 6.35
N LEU A 11 16.45 27.66 5.48
CA LEU A 11 16.07 27.05 4.20
C LEU A 11 17.16 27.37 3.18
N ALA A 12 17.86 26.35 2.70
CA ALA A 12 18.74 26.49 1.55
C ALA A 12 17.87 26.57 0.28
N ILE A 13 17.68 27.80 -0.23
CA ILE A 13 17.06 28.02 -1.53
C ILE A 13 18.16 27.93 -2.58
N ASN A 14 18.12 26.89 -3.41
CA ASN A 14 19.04 26.79 -4.55
C ASN A 14 18.54 27.73 -5.65
N ALA A 15 19.02 28.97 -5.64
CA ALA A 15 18.78 29.94 -6.71
C ALA A 15 19.94 29.83 -7.71
N ASP A 16 19.80 28.99 -8.71
CA ASP A 16 20.73 28.94 -9.86
C ASP A 16 20.14 29.74 -11.03
N PRO A 17 20.53 31.03 -11.19
CA PRO A 17 19.97 31.90 -12.23
C PRO A 17 20.35 31.51 -13.65
N TYR A 18 21.40 30.66 -13.82
CA TYR A 18 21.87 30.22 -15.13
C TYR A 18 21.48 28.78 -15.46
N GLY A 19 21.47 27.90 -14.50
CA GLY A 19 21.12 26.48 -14.69
C GLY A 19 19.64 26.27 -15.01
N ILE A 20 18.75 27.03 -14.39
CA ILE A 20 17.30 26.96 -14.64
C ILE A 20 16.96 27.29 -16.09
N PRO A 21 17.38 28.45 -16.67
CA PRO A 21 17.09 28.76 -18.07
C PRO A 21 17.69 27.76 -19.06
N VAL A 22 18.91 27.27 -18.80
CA VAL A 22 19.58 26.28 -19.66
C VAL A 22 18.81 24.95 -19.64
N THR A 23 18.35 24.53 -18.49
CA THR A 23 17.56 23.29 -18.35
C THR A 23 16.22 23.38 -19.09
N TYR A 24 15.49 24.49 -18.93
CA TYR A 24 14.21 24.69 -19.63
C TYR A 24 14.41 24.83 -21.15
N THR A 25 15.49 25.47 -21.60
CA THR A 25 15.85 25.54 -23.02
C THR A 25 16.15 24.15 -23.57
N GLY A 26 16.87 23.32 -22.83
CA GLY A 26 17.11 21.92 -23.17
C GLY A 26 15.82 21.12 -23.32
N TYR A 27 14.87 21.25 -22.38
CA TYR A 27 13.56 20.60 -22.48
C TYR A 27 12.73 21.09 -23.65
N ALA A 28 12.76 22.39 -23.94
CA ALA A 28 12.07 22.96 -25.10
C ALA A 28 12.62 22.40 -26.41
N LEU A 29 13.94 22.34 -26.57
CA LEU A 29 14.58 21.75 -27.74
C LEU A 29 14.28 20.25 -27.89
N LEU A 30 14.26 19.52 -26.79
CA LEU A 30 13.89 18.11 -26.77
C LEU A 30 12.43 17.92 -27.23
N PHE A 31 11.51 18.72 -26.71
CA PHE A 31 10.11 18.69 -27.10
C PHE A 31 9.93 19.01 -28.58
N ILE A 32 10.57 20.08 -29.07
CA ILE A 32 10.52 20.49 -30.48
C ILE A 32 11.09 19.36 -31.37
N SER A 33 12.19 18.74 -31.01
CA SER A 33 12.78 17.63 -31.77
C SER A 33 11.87 16.41 -31.83
N LEU A 34 11.16 16.11 -30.72
CA LEU A 34 10.20 15.01 -30.64
C LEU A 34 8.98 15.27 -31.54
N VAL A 35 8.46 16.50 -31.50
CA VAL A 35 7.35 16.94 -32.39
C VAL A 35 7.80 16.90 -33.85
N TRP A 36 9.01 17.41 -34.17
CA TRP A 36 9.57 17.37 -35.52
C TRP A 36 9.71 15.95 -36.05
N MET A 37 10.13 15.01 -35.22
CA MET A 37 10.21 13.58 -35.58
C MET A 37 8.86 12.98 -35.99
N LEU A 38 7.74 13.45 -35.43
CA LEU A 38 6.38 13.01 -35.81
C LEU A 38 5.96 13.52 -37.20
N PHE A 39 6.44 14.72 -37.59
CA PHE A 39 6.07 15.36 -38.86
C PHE A 39 7.04 15.06 -40.01
N ASP A 40 8.22 14.49 -39.74
CA ASP A 40 9.21 14.13 -40.76
C ASP A 40 8.66 13.06 -41.74
N PRO A 41 8.47 13.41 -43.03
CA PRO A 41 7.94 12.48 -44.03
C PRO A 41 8.87 11.27 -44.28
N LYS A 42 10.17 11.41 -44.03
CA LYS A 42 11.20 10.38 -44.25
C LYS A 42 11.61 9.69 -42.94
N GLY A 43 11.05 10.11 -41.80
CA GLY A 43 11.39 9.60 -40.47
C GLY A 43 11.03 8.14 -40.27
N GLY A 44 11.79 7.47 -39.41
CA GLY A 44 11.60 6.08 -39.05
C GLY A 44 10.22 5.77 -38.47
N TYR A 45 9.59 6.75 -37.80
CA TYR A 45 8.26 6.62 -37.22
C TYR A 45 7.17 6.38 -38.28
N ARG A 46 7.17 7.14 -39.40
CA ARG A 46 6.23 6.93 -40.49
C ARG A 46 6.52 5.64 -41.29
N LYS A 47 7.76 5.19 -41.34
CA LYS A 47 8.11 3.87 -41.90
C LYS A 47 7.56 2.73 -41.03
N LEU A 48 7.60 2.86 -39.72
CA LEU A 48 7.00 1.93 -38.77
C LEU A 48 5.47 1.89 -38.90
N LEU A 49 4.80 3.05 -39.00
CA LEU A 49 3.35 3.12 -39.18
C LEU A 49 2.89 2.51 -40.54
N LYS A 50 3.75 2.54 -41.56
CA LYS A 50 3.49 1.94 -42.88
C LYS A 50 3.93 0.48 -42.97
N SER A 51 4.51 -0.09 -41.92
CA SER A 51 4.99 -1.47 -41.94
C SER A 51 3.82 -2.47 -42.06
N PRO A 52 3.96 -3.53 -42.86
CA PRO A 52 2.90 -4.53 -43.03
C PRO A 52 2.60 -5.31 -41.73
N LEU A 53 3.52 -5.29 -40.77
CA LEU A 53 3.35 -5.90 -39.45
C LEU A 53 2.32 -5.15 -38.59
N LEU A 54 2.29 -3.82 -38.62
CA LEU A 54 1.29 -3.00 -37.92
C LEU A 54 -0.09 -3.10 -38.60
N LYS A 55 -0.15 -3.17 -39.94
CA LYS A 55 -1.40 -3.41 -40.63
C LYS A 55 -2.00 -4.78 -40.32
N LYS A 56 -1.17 -5.82 -40.20
CA LYS A 56 -1.63 -7.16 -39.74
C LYS A 56 -2.07 -7.15 -38.27
N GLY A 57 -1.35 -6.44 -37.40
CA GLY A 57 -1.74 -6.24 -35.98
C GLY A 57 -3.04 -5.48 -35.81
N ALA A 58 -3.23 -4.38 -36.57
CA ALA A 58 -4.47 -3.62 -36.54
C ALA A 58 -5.66 -4.39 -37.11
N LEU A 59 -5.44 -5.24 -38.14
CA LEU A 59 -6.46 -6.16 -38.66
C LEU A 59 -6.79 -7.27 -37.65
N MET A 60 -5.80 -7.79 -36.93
CA MET A 60 -6.04 -8.76 -35.85
C MET A 60 -6.80 -8.11 -34.67
N THR A 61 -6.46 -6.90 -34.26
CA THR A 61 -7.22 -6.19 -33.22
C THR A 61 -8.62 -5.82 -33.68
N ALA A 62 -8.82 -5.43 -34.95
CA ALA A 62 -10.15 -5.18 -35.50
C ALA A 62 -10.97 -6.47 -35.62
N LEU A 63 -10.34 -7.61 -35.98
CA LEU A 63 -11.00 -8.93 -36.03
C LEU A 63 -11.38 -9.42 -34.61
N ILE A 64 -10.56 -9.15 -33.61
CA ILE A 64 -10.83 -9.45 -32.20
C ILE A 64 -11.99 -8.58 -31.67
N LEU A 65 -12.08 -7.32 -32.09
CA LEU A 65 -13.17 -6.41 -31.70
C LEU A 65 -14.49 -6.72 -32.45
N SER A 66 -14.44 -7.32 -33.64
CA SER A 66 -15.64 -7.68 -34.41
C SER A 66 -16.24 -9.04 -34.04
N MET A 67 -15.47 -9.91 -33.40
CA MET A 67 -15.97 -11.14 -32.78
C MET A 67 -16.43 -10.77 -31.33
N GLY A 68 -17.53 -10.07 -31.21
CA GLY A 68 -18.23 -9.89 -29.94
C GLY A 68 -18.51 -11.25 -29.31
N ASN A 69 -17.89 -11.50 -28.14
CA ASN A 69 -17.82 -12.69 -27.30
C ASN A 69 -16.52 -13.51 -27.45
N ILE A 70 -15.38 -12.84 -27.37
CA ILE A 70 -14.22 -13.49 -26.79
C ILE A 70 -14.31 -13.25 -25.30
N GLN A 71 -14.91 -14.20 -24.61
CA GLN A 71 -14.51 -14.48 -23.24
C GLN A 71 -12.99 -14.58 -23.27
N THR A 72 -12.33 -13.56 -22.72
CA THR A 72 -10.92 -13.68 -22.37
C THR A 72 -10.82 -14.95 -21.54
N LEU A 73 -10.16 -15.96 -22.11
CA LEU A 73 -9.60 -17.07 -21.34
C LEU A 73 -8.54 -16.43 -20.41
N HIS A 74 -8.99 -15.66 -19.45
CA HIS A 74 -8.27 -15.57 -18.21
C HIS A 74 -8.27 -16.99 -17.67
N ALA A 75 -7.08 -17.49 -17.38
CA ALA A 75 -6.96 -18.66 -16.54
C ALA A 75 -7.99 -18.50 -15.42
N GLU A 76 -8.95 -19.39 -15.39
CA GLU A 76 -10.01 -19.48 -14.40
C GLU A 76 -9.35 -19.93 -13.10
N SER A 77 -8.62 -18.99 -12.48
CA SER A 77 -7.96 -19.13 -11.21
C SER A 77 -8.59 -18.12 -10.29
N ALA A 78 -9.47 -18.61 -9.44
CA ALA A 78 -9.83 -18.00 -8.16
C ALA A 78 -10.57 -16.64 -8.15
N THR A 79 -10.93 -16.01 -9.26
CA THR A 79 -11.63 -14.70 -9.25
C THR A 79 -13.00 -14.75 -8.57
N GLY A 80 -13.70 -15.88 -8.60
CA GLY A 80 -14.96 -16.05 -7.84
C GLY A 80 -14.77 -16.10 -6.33
N ASN A 81 -13.57 -16.43 -5.86
CA ASN A 81 -13.27 -16.58 -4.43
C ASN A 81 -12.80 -15.25 -3.80
N LEU A 82 -12.17 -14.35 -4.58
CA LEU A 82 -11.68 -13.06 -4.09
C LEU A 82 -12.78 -12.04 -3.84
N GLN A 83 -13.82 -11.98 -4.68
CA GLN A 83 -14.94 -11.06 -4.47
C GLN A 83 -15.71 -11.38 -3.18
N ASN A 84 -15.67 -12.64 -2.75
CA ASN A 84 -16.24 -13.08 -1.47
C ASN A 84 -15.27 -12.88 -0.28
N ALA A 85 -14.01 -12.56 -0.56
CA ALA A 85 -12.95 -12.35 0.42
C ALA A 85 -12.53 -10.89 0.53
N VAL A 86 -13.45 -9.97 0.30
CA VAL A 86 -13.31 -8.53 0.50
C VAL A 86 -14.63 -7.95 1.02
N LEU A 87 -14.59 -6.75 1.55
CA LEU A 87 -15.82 -6.01 1.83
C LEU A 87 -16.50 -5.58 0.53
N PRO A 88 -17.86 -5.53 0.49
CA PRO A 88 -18.58 -4.87 -0.58
C PRO A 88 -18.06 -3.45 -0.82
N LYS A 89 -18.05 -2.98 -2.07
CA LYS A 89 -17.42 -1.71 -2.45
C LYS A 89 -17.87 -0.53 -1.57
N GLU A 90 -19.17 -0.34 -1.38
CA GLU A 90 -19.69 0.75 -0.53
C GLU A 90 -19.24 0.64 0.94
N THR A 91 -19.12 -0.58 1.45
CA THR A 91 -18.64 -0.82 2.81
C THR A 91 -17.13 -0.58 2.93
N ALA A 92 -16.37 -0.96 1.91
CA ALA A 92 -14.95 -0.68 1.83
C ALA A 92 -14.66 0.82 1.71
N GLU A 93 -15.48 1.58 0.98
CA GLU A 93 -15.41 3.04 0.91
C GLU A 93 -15.60 3.67 2.30
N LYS A 94 -16.58 3.23 3.09
CA LYS A 94 -16.76 3.70 4.47
C LYS A 94 -15.57 3.35 5.37
N PHE A 95 -14.96 2.18 5.18
CA PHE A 95 -13.70 1.85 5.85
C PHE A 95 -12.58 2.81 5.43
N GLY A 96 -12.49 3.13 4.14
CA GLY A 96 -11.54 4.08 3.56
C GLY A 96 -11.67 5.51 4.09
N GLU A 97 -12.88 5.92 4.52
CA GLU A 97 -13.14 7.25 5.10
C GLU A 97 -12.67 7.42 6.54
N LEU A 98 -12.39 6.34 7.26
CA LEU A 98 -11.82 6.43 8.61
C LEU A 98 -10.45 7.12 8.55
N HIS A 99 -10.08 7.81 9.62
CA HIS A 99 -8.75 8.40 9.75
C HIS A 99 -7.75 7.38 10.33
N ILE A 100 -6.52 7.46 9.88
CA ILE A 100 -5.40 6.63 10.32
C ILE A 100 -4.16 7.51 10.53
N LEU A 101 -3.37 7.21 11.56
CA LEU A 101 -2.03 7.76 11.69
C LEU A 101 -1.08 6.94 10.80
N TYR A 102 -0.63 7.54 9.71
CA TYR A 102 0.25 6.92 8.73
C TYR A 102 1.37 7.90 8.33
N ASN A 103 2.63 7.47 8.42
CA ASN A 103 3.80 8.30 8.15
C ASN A 103 3.76 9.65 8.91
N ASP A 104 3.48 9.58 10.23
CA ASP A 104 3.36 10.72 11.14
C ASP A 104 2.31 11.77 10.76
N ARG A 105 1.34 11.38 9.93
CA ARG A 105 0.21 12.23 9.51
C ARG A 105 -1.10 11.51 9.68
N ILE A 106 -2.12 12.27 10.04
CA ILE A 106 -3.51 11.78 10.03
C ILE A 106 -4.04 11.94 8.61
N CYS A 107 -4.45 10.84 8.02
CA CYS A 107 -5.02 10.82 6.67
C CYS A 107 -6.16 9.78 6.59
N PRO A 108 -6.99 9.80 5.54
CA PRO A 108 -7.97 8.75 5.31
C PRO A 108 -7.29 7.38 5.13
N VAL A 109 -7.92 6.31 5.62
CA VAL A 109 -7.48 4.92 5.39
C VAL A 109 -7.35 4.62 3.91
N GLN A 110 -8.14 5.27 3.04
CA GLN A 110 -7.99 5.22 1.59
C GLN A 110 -6.57 5.56 1.12
N THR A 111 -5.95 6.60 1.70
CA THR A 111 -4.57 6.98 1.35
C THR A 111 -3.60 5.86 1.67
N PHE A 112 -3.72 5.25 2.85
CA PHE A 112 -2.92 4.09 3.24
C PHE A 112 -3.18 2.90 2.32
N ALA A 113 -4.43 2.63 1.95
CA ALA A 113 -4.80 1.54 1.05
C ALA A 113 -4.17 1.70 -0.35
N LEU A 114 -4.20 2.91 -0.90
CA LEU A 114 -3.58 3.22 -2.19
C LEU A 114 -2.06 3.03 -2.17
N ASP A 115 -1.41 3.49 -1.10
CA ASP A 115 0.04 3.32 -0.93
C ASP A 115 0.42 1.86 -0.71
N PHE A 116 -0.35 1.12 0.08
CA PHE A 116 -0.20 -0.31 0.27
C PHE A 116 -0.26 -1.07 -1.05
N CYS A 117 -1.32 -0.88 -1.84
CA CYS A 117 -1.46 -1.52 -3.14
C CYS A 117 -0.31 -1.17 -4.08
N LYS A 118 0.05 0.12 -4.17
CA LYS A 118 1.15 0.58 -5.03
C LYS A 118 2.49 -0.01 -4.60
N LYS A 119 2.76 -0.12 -3.30
CA LYS A 119 4.03 -0.60 -2.76
C LYS A 119 4.20 -2.10 -2.93
N ILE A 120 3.14 -2.88 -2.73
CA ILE A 120 3.19 -4.34 -2.76
C ILE A 120 2.97 -4.86 -4.19
N TYR A 121 1.89 -4.44 -4.83
CA TYR A 121 1.46 -4.93 -6.15
C TYR A 121 2.00 -4.08 -7.30
N GLY A 122 2.20 -2.78 -7.09
CA GLY A 122 2.69 -1.85 -8.10
C GLY A 122 1.60 -1.07 -8.83
N ALA A 123 0.31 -1.25 -8.50
CA ALA A 123 -0.82 -0.51 -9.03
C ALA A 123 -1.75 -0.08 -7.88
N ARG A 124 -2.73 0.78 -8.17
CA ARG A 124 -3.69 1.31 -7.18
C ARG A 124 -4.95 0.46 -7.01
N SER A 125 -5.08 -0.58 -7.81
CA SER A 125 -6.21 -1.51 -7.82
C SER A 125 -5.71 -2.92 -8.14
N TYR A 126 -6.47 -3.94 -7.83
CA TYR A 126 -6.13 -5.33 -8.07
C TYR A 126 -7.33 -6.09 -8.65
N GLN A 127 -7.21 -6.62 -9.86
CA GLN A 127 -8.26 -7.45 -10.51
C GLN A 127 -9.67 -6.83 -10.44
N GLY A 128 -9.79 -5.51 -10.67
CA GLY A 128 -11.07 -4.80 -10.60
C GLY A 128 -11.50 -4.38 -9.19
N LEU A 129 -10.80 -4.79 -8.15
CA LEU A 129 -11.04 -4.37 -6.77
C LEU A 129 -10.39 -3.01 -6.49
N THR A 130 -11.08 -2.16 -5.73
CA THR A 130 -10.51 -0.89 -5.25
C THR A 130 -9.43 -1.13 -4.17
N ALA A 131 -8.59 -0.14 -3.91
CA ALA A 131 -7.55 -0.26 -2.90
C ALA A 131 -8.12 -0.55 -1.49
N GLU A 132 -9.26 0.05 -1.16
CA GLU A 132 -9.97 -0.16 0.10
C GLU A 132 -10.50 -1.60 0.21
N GLN A 133 -11.00 -2.16 -0.90
CA GLN A 133 -11.42 -3.56 -0.96
C GLN A 133 -10.22 -4.49 -0.75
N VAL A 134 -9.10 -4.23 -1.44
CA VAL A 134 -7.85 -4.99 -1.27
C VAL A 134 -7.36 -4.93 0.18
N LEU A 135 -7.32 -3.73 0.77
CA LEU A 135 -6.91 -3.56 2.17
C LEU A 135 -7.83 -4.34 3.11
N SER A 136 -9.16 -4.25 2.90
CA SER A 136 -10.14 -5.02 3.69
C SER A 136 -9.94 -6.53 3.56
N GLY A 137 -9.56 -6.99 2.37
CA GLY A 137 -9.22 -8.39 2.12
C GLY A 137 -8.06 -8.87 2.98
N TRP A 138 -6.98 -8.12 3.01
CA TRP A 138 -5.82 -8.44 3.85
C TRP A 138 -6.12 -8.38 5.35
N VAL A 139 -6.95 -7.43 5.80
CA VAL A 139 -7.33 -7.25 7.20
C VAL A 139 -8.27 -8.36 7.69
N PHE A 140 -9.33 -8.67 6.94
CA PHE A 140 -10.40 -9.57 7.40
C PHE A 140 -10.31 -10.99 6.85
N TYR A 141 -9.68 -11.18 5.68
CA TYR A 141 -9.59 -12.45 4.97
C TYR A 141 -8.13 -12.83 4.67
N GLY A 142 -7.20 -12.44 5.53
CA GLY A 142 -5.76 -12.56 5.32
C GLY A 142 -5.27 -13.97 4.96
N ASN A 143 -5.95 -15.05 5.40
CA ASN A 143 -5.59 -16.43 5.03
C ASN A 143 -5.91 -16.73 3.56
N THR A 144 -7.02 -16.23 3.04
CA THR A 144 -7.37 -16.34 1.62
C THR A 144 -6.38 -15.53 0.79
N TRP A 145 -6.14 -14.27 1.19
CA TRP A 145 -5.23 -13.36 0.51
C TRP A 145 -3.76 -13.80 0.55
N ALA A 146 -3.36 -14.60 1.54
CA ALA A 146 -2.00 -15.17 1.60
C ALA A 146 -1.66 -16.09 0.42
N ASN A 147 -2.66 -16.62 -0.29
CA ASN A 147 -2.48 -17.44 -1.49
C ASN A 147 -2.48 -16.61 -2.78
N GLU A 148 -2.90 -15.34 -2.73
CA GLU A 148 -3.00 -14.51 -3.91
C GLU A 148 -1.63 -14.03 -4.40
N PRO A 149 -1.37 -14.03 -5.72
CA PRO A 149 -0.12 -13.54 -6.32
C PRO A 149 -0.09 -12.01 -6.32
N PHE A 150 -0.01 -11.42 -5.13
CA PHE A 150 -0.13 -9.98 -4.92
C PHE A 150 1.22 -9.26 -4.76
N ILE A 151 2.28 -9.97 -4.41
CA ILE A 151 3.61 -9.39 -4.17
C ILE A 151 4.36 -9.30 -5.49
N LYS A 152 4.54 -8.10 -6.01
CA LYS A 152 5.32 -7.86 -7.24
C LYS A 152 6.80 -8.12 -6.99
N ILE A 153 7.38 -9.01 -7.80
CA ILE A 153 8.80 -9.36 -7.79
C ILE A 153 9.50 -8.59 -8.91
N LYS A 154 10.51 -7.80 -8.57
CA LYS A 154 11.33 -7.12 -9.56
C LYS A 154 12.21 -8.13 -10.29
N SER A 155 12.50 -7.87 -11.58
CA SER A 155 13.49 -8.66 -12.33
C SER A 155 14.87 -8.51 -11.70
N GLY A 156 15.63 -9.60 -11.60
CA GLY A 156 16.96 -9.61 -11.03
C GLY A 156 17.45 -11.02 -10.69
N GLU A 157 18.61 -11.09 -10.09
CA GLU A 157 19.33 -12.34 -9.81
C GLU A 157 18.56 -13.28 -8.89
N MET A 158 18.00 -12.75 -7.82
CA MET A 158 17.22 -13.54 -6.87
C MET A 158 15.96 -14.16 -7.50
N LYS A 159 15.25 -13.38 -8.33
CA LYS A 159 14.08 -13.89 -9.04
C LYS A 159 14.44 -15.09 -9.91
N THR A 160 15.58 -15.01 -10.61
CA THR A 160 16.07 -16.09 -11.48
C THR A 160 16.54 -17.28 -10.65
N ALA A 161 17.34 -17.07 -9.62
CA ALA A 161 17.91 -18.13 -8.79
C ALA A 161 16.84 -18.93 -8.02
N MET A 162 15.80 -18.26 -7.54
CA MET A 162 14.68 -18.90 -6.81
C MET A 162 13.50 -19.25 -7.72
N ASN A 163 13.60 -19.04 -9.02
CA ASN A 163 12.54 -19.27 -10.00
C ASN A 163 11.19 -18.62 -9.59
N LEU A 164 11.25 -17.37 -9.13
CA LEU A 164 10.06 -16.65 -8.67
C LEU A 164 9.27 -16.10 -9.86
N PRO A 165 7.92 -16.12 -9.80
CA PRO A 165 7.07 -15.47 -10.80
C PRO A 165 7.16 -13.94 -10.72
N ASP A 166 6.53 -13.22 -11.66
CA ASP A 166 6.42 -11.76 -11.64
C ASP A 166 5.63 -11.25 -10.42
N TYR A 167 4.66 -12.06 -10.00
CA TYR A 167 3.86 -11.84 -8.80
C TYR A 167 3.82 -13.13 -7.99
N ALA A 168 4.25 -13.05 -6.74
CA ALA A 168 4.25 -14.16 -5.81
C ALA A 168 3.17 -13.98 -4.72
N SER A 169 2.72 -15.08 -4.16
CA SER A 169 1.86 -15.06 -2.98
C SER A 169 2.70 -14.95 -1.70
N LEU A 170 2.06 -14.55 -0.60
CA LEU A 170 2.73 -14.54 0.70
C LEU A 170 3.22 -15.95 1.06
N ASN A 171 2.39 -16.96 0.81
CA ASN A 171 2.72 -18.36 1.11
C ASN A 171 3.89 -18.90 0.28
N THR A 172 4.25 -18.30 -0.85
CA THR A 172 5.46 -18.66 -1.61
C THR A 172 6.73 -18.55 -0.76
N PHE A 173 6.76 -17.63 0.19
CA PHE A 173 7.92 -17.36 1.04
C PHE A 173 7.91 -18.12 2.38
N PHE A 174 6.84 -18.89 2.65
CA PHE A 174 6.72 -19.68 3.88
C PHE A 174 6.52 -21.15 3.54
N ASN A 175 7.57 -21.94 3.61
CA ASN A 175 7.51 -23.37 3.37
C ASN A 175 7.95 -24.15 4.63
N ARG A 176 7.02 -24.92 5.20
CA ARG A 176 7.29 -25.72 6.40
C ARG A 176 8.33 -26.80 6.17
N GLU A 177 8.39 -27.36 4.95
CA GLU A 177 9.33 -28.44 4.59
C GLU A 177 10.76 -27.91 4.41
N MET A 178 10.92 -26.64 4.03
CA MET A 178 12.22 -25.98 3.80
C MET A 178 12.71 -25.13 4.99
N GLY A 179 12.14 -25.32 6.19
CA GLY A 179 12.60 -24.61 7.39
C GLY A 179 11.90 -23.26 7.64
N GLY A 180 10.74 -23.02 7.07
CA GLY A 180 9.91 -21.85 7.37
C GLY A 180 10.06 -20.71 6.37
N TYR A 181 10.77 -19.63 6.74
CA TYR A 181 10.91 -18.44 5.88
C TYR A 181 12.05 -18.60 4.87
N THR A 182 11.68 -18.79 3.59
CA THR A 182 12.60 -19.24 2.52
C THR A 182 13.69 -18.24 2.16
N ILE A 183 13.46 -16.94 2.36
CA ILE A 183 14.44 -15.88 2.05
C ILE A 183 15.15 -15.33 3.31
N GLY A 184 14.81 -15.86 4.48
CA GLY A 184 15.27 -15.33 5.77
C GLY A 184 16.79 -15.25 5.89
N GLN A 185 17.52 -16.26 5.40
CA GLN A 185 18.98 -16.29 5.42
C GLN A 185 19.55 -15.12 4.60
N TYR A 186 19.06 -14.89 3.39
CA TYR A 186 19.56 -13.83 2.51
C TYR A 186 19.25 -12.43 3.04
N VAL A 187 18.10 -12.28 3.70
CA VAL A 187 17.74 -11.03 4.40
C VAL A 187 18.72 -10.76 5.55
N GLN A 188 19.03 -11.79 6.33
CA GLN A 188 19.99 -11.68 7.43
C GLN A 188 21.40 -11.34 6.92
N GLU A 189 21.86 -11.97 5.83
CA GLU A 189 23.13 -11.71 5.18
C GLU A 189 23.21 -10.26 4.68
N TYR A 190 22.11 -9.73 4.11
CA TYR A 190 22.03 -8.32 3.71
C TYR A 190 22.27 -7.36 4.89
N TYR A 191 21.59 -7.57 6.01
CA TYR A 191 21.75 -6.74 7.21
C TYR A 191 23.09 -6.94 7.91
N ASN A 192 23.77 -8.06 7.67
CA ASN A 192 25.14 -8.33 8.14
C ASN A 192 26.22 -7.75 7.22
N GLY A 193 25.85 -7.06 6.14
CA GLY A 193 26.77 -6.33 5.27
C GLY A 193 26.96 -6.89 3.87
N GLN A 194 26.32 -7.98 3.49
CA GLN A 194 26.29 -8.48 2.11
C GLN A 194 25.26 -7.71 1.26
N GLN A 195 25.64 -6.52 0.80
CA GLN A 195 24.74 -5.58 0.10
C GLN A 195 24.85 -5.66 -1.43
N ASP A 196 25.07 -6.84 -1.98
CA ASP A 196 24.99 -7.05 -3.43
C ASP A 196 23.52 -7.05 -3.92
N LYS A 197 23.34 -7.08 -5.25
CA LYS A 197 22.01 -6.98 -5.88
C LYS A 197 21.07 -8.12 -5.51
N PHE A 198 21.60 -9.31 -5.27
CA PHE A 198 20.79 -10.48 -4.90
C PHE A 198 20.22 -10.30 -3.48
N HIS A 199 21.08 -9.97 -2.51
CA HIS A 199 20.65 -9.76 -1.11
C HIS A 199 19.80 -8.50 -0.95
N GLN A 200 20.07 -7.43 -1.71
CA GLN A 200 19.21 -6.25 -1.76
C GLN A 200 17.80 -6.59 -2.25
N GLN A 201 17.67 -7.48 -3.25
CA GLN A 201 16.37 -7.96 -3.70
C GLN A 201 15.65 -8.75 -2.60
N ALA A 202 16.36 -9.59 -1.83
CA ALA A 202 15.79 -10.29 -0.68
C ALA A 202 15.22 -9.32 0.33
N ALA A 203 15.98 -8.28 0.70
CA ALA A 203 15.53 -7.23 1.62
C ALA A 203 14.34 -6.43 1.07
N ASP A 204 14.31 -6.12 -0.24
CA ASP A 204 13.16 -5.46 -0.89
C ASP A 204 11.87 -6.30 -0.79
N ILE A 205 11.98 -7.62 -0.98
CA ILE A 205 10.84 -8.55 -0.86
C ILE A 205 10.42 -8.68 0.60
N ASP A 206 11.38 -8.84 1.50
CA ASP A 206 11.12 -8.90 2.95
C ASP A 206 10.38 -7.65 3.44
N GLY A 207 10.79 -6.46 3.03
CA GLY A 207 10.10 -5.23 3.38
C GLY A 207 8.63 -5.19 2.94
N LYS A 208 8.28 -5.83 1.82
CA LYS A 208 6.87 -5.98 1.40
C LYS A 208 6.13 -6.98 2.27
N ILE A 209 6.78 -8.10 2.59
CA ILE A 209 6.22 -9.14 3.45
C ILE A 209 5.96 -8.59 4.85
N GLN A 210 6.89 -7.82 5.43
CA GLN A 210 6.73 -7.18 6.73
C GLN A 210 5.50 -6.25 6.76
N ILE A 211 5.30 -5.42 5.73
CA ILE A 211 4.12 -4.54 5.63
C ILE A 211 2.82 -5.36 5.63
N ILE A 212 2.78 -6.49 4.91
CA ILE A 212 1.62 -7.39 4.89
C ILE A 212 1.40 -8.01 6.28
N MET A 213 2.46 -8.48 6.91
CA MET A 213 2.38 -9.11 8.23
C MET A 213 1.91 -8.12 9.31
N GLU A 214 2.48 -6.91 9.35
CA GLU A 214 2.04 -5.85 10.27
C GLU A 214 0.57 -5.48 10.08
N LEU A 215 0.10 -5.45 8.81
CA LEU A 215 -1.31 -5.21 8.52
C LEU A 215 -2.21 -6.35 9.04
N ARG A 216 -1.82 -7.60 8.79
CA ARG A 216 -2.57 -8.79 9.25
C ARG A 216 -2.62 -8.91 10.76
N GLU A 217 -1.57 -8.51 11.44
CA GLU A 217 -1.50 -8.47 12.91
C GLU A 217 -2.23 -7.26 13.49
N GLY A 218 -2.63 -6.29 12.66
CA GLY A 218 -3.30 -5.07 13.07
C GLY A 218 -2.37 -3.96 13.58
N ILE A 219 -1.06 -4.14 13.54
CA ILE A 219 -0.06 -3.17 14.03
C ILE A 219 -0.16 -1.86 13.25
N SER A 220 -0.31 -1.95 11.92
CA SER A 220 -0.41 -0.79 11.03
C SER A 220 -1.75 -0.04 11.15
N LEU A 221 -2.78 -0.62 11.78
CA LEU A 221 -4.13 -0.05 11.87
C LEU A 221 -4.26 0.95 13.03
N LYS A 222 -3.48 2.02 13.02
CA LYS A 222 -3.54 3.09 14.03
C LYS A 222 -4.73 4.03 13.76
N VAL A 223 -5.94 3.51 13.94
CA VAL A 223 -7.21 4.20 13.65
C VAL A 223 -7.99 4.59 14.91
N LEU A 224 -7.44 4.35 16.11
CA LEU A 224 -8.15 4.52 17.38
C LEU A 224 -7.49 5.63 18.20
N PRO A 225 -7.95 6.90 18.06
CA PRO A 225 -7.39 8.04 18.80
C PRO A 225 -7.84 8.03 20.28
N TYR A 226 -6.97 8.53 21.13
CA TYR A 226 -7.29 8.83 22.52
C TYR A 226 -6.55 10.10 22.95
N THR A 227 -7.27 11.09 23.49
CA THR A 227 -6.71 12.34 24.01
C THR A 227 -6.53 12.24 25.52
N PHE A 228 -5.29 12.39 25.98
CA PHE A 228 -4.97 12.29 27.39
C PHE A 228 -5.38 13.56 28.14
N THR A 229 -6.12 13.41 29.23
CA THR A 229 -6.54 14.52 30.11
C THR A 229 -5.48 14.90 31.15
N LYS A 230 -4.48 14.04 31.38
CA LYS A 230 -3.39 14.23 32.36
C LYS A 230 -2.05 13.85 31.75
N ASN A 231 -0.95 14.38 32.32
CA ASN A 231 0.39 13.94 31.93
C ASN A 231 0.63 12.49 32.33
N VAL A 232 1.11 11.69 31.38
CA VAL A 232 1.26 10.23 31.52
C VAL A 232 2.62 9.79 31.04
N LYS A 233 3.20 8.78 31.70
CA LYS A 233 4.43 8.13 31.22
C LYS A 233 4.09 7.20 30.05
N ALA A 234 4.75 7.38 28.92
CA ALA A 234 4.57 6.50 27.76
C ALA A 234 5.09 5.09 28.08
N THR A 235 4.49 4.09 27.42
CA THR A 235 4.77 2.66 27.73
C THR A 235 6.07 2.17 27.09
N LYS A 236 6.52 2.80 25.97
CA LYS A 236 7.63 2.26 25.16
C LYS A 236 9.00 2.88 25.42
N ASP A 237 9.07 4.18 25.67
CA ASP A 237 10.32 4.96 25.61
C ASP A 237 10.59 5.84 26.86
N HIS A 238 9.87 5.62 27.93
CA HIS A 238 9.92 6.44 29.15
C HIS A 238 9.62 7.93 28.95
N SER A 239 9.19 8.33 27.75
CA SER A 239 8.77 9.71 27.48
C SER A 239 7.46 10.04 28.22
N PHE A 240 7.17 11.34 28.37
CA PHE A 240 5.92 11.80 28.97
C PHE A 240 4.97 12.28 27.86
N ILE A 241 3.75 11.74 27.87
CA ILE A 241 2.64 12.23 27.06
C ILE A 241 2.00 13.38 27.86
N LYS A 242 1.98 14.59 27.30
CA LYS A 242 1.37 15.76 27.94
C LYS A 242 -0.16 15.67 27.88
N ALA A 243 -0.83 16.25 28.87
CA ALA A 243 -2.27 16.47 28.83
C ALA A 243 -2.64 17.25 27.55
N GLY A 244 -3.76 16.90 26.91
CA GLY A 244 -4.19 17.46 25.62
C GLY A 244 -3.55 16.80 24.38
N THR A 245 -2.59 15.88 24.55
CA THR A 245 -2.01 15.16 23.43
C THR A 245 -2.93 14.01 23.00
N THR A 246 -3.23 13.93 21.71
CA THR A 246 -3.94 12.81 21.10
C THR A 246 -2.92 11.78 20.58
N THR A 247 -3.08 10.53 21.01
CA THR A 247 -2.30 9.39 20.50
C THR A 247 -3.22 8.44 19.74
N TRP A 248 -2.75 7.97 18.59
CA TRP A 248 -3.49 7.02 17.75
C TRP A 248 -2.98 5.61 18.01
N PHE A 249 -3.86 4.75 18.45
CA PHE A 249 -3.56 3.36 18.79
C PHE A 249 -4.03 2.40 17.69
N SER A 250 -3.30 1.32 17.56
CA SER A 250 -3.77 0.11 16.89
C SER A 250 -4.51 -0.79 17.89
N PRO A 251 -5.31 -1.76 17.42
CA PRO A 251 -6.02 -2.68 18.33
C PRO A 251 -5.07 -3.56 19.18
N VAL A 252 -3.82 -3.70 18.75
CA VAL A 252 -2.81 -4.57 19.41
C VAL A 252 -1.77 -3.79 20.21
N ASP A 253 -1.83 -2.47 20.23
CA ASP A 253 -0.90 -1.65 20.97
C ASP A 253 -1.03 -1.87 22.48
N LYS A 254 0.10 -1.83 23.19
CA LYS A 254 0.13 -1.83 24.64
C LYS A 254 -0.31 -0.45 25.15
N LEU A 255 -1.53 -0.38 25.66
CA LEU A 255 -2.12 0.86 26.15
C LEU A 255 -1.50 1.29 27.48
N PRO A 256 -1.22 2.61 27.68
CA PRO A 256 -0.88 3.17 28.99
C PRO A 256 -2.00 2.95 30.01
N GLN A 257 -1.66 2.80 31.28
CA GLN A 257 -2.64 2.61 32.37
C GLN A 257 -3.62 3.79 32.54
N ALA A 258 -3.25 4.96 32.05
CA ALA A 258 -4.08 6.16 32.10
C ALA A 258 -5.17 6.23 31.04
N VAL A 259 -5.21 5.29 30.10
CA VAL A 259 -6.36 5.14 29.19
C VAL A 259 -7.54 4.61 29.99
N GLU A 260 -8.65 5.35 29.98
CA GLU A 260 -9.85 4.96 30.70
C GLU A 260 -10.33 3.56 30.31
N HIS A 261 -10.82 2.81 31.27
CA HIS A 261 -11.15 1.40 31.09
C HIS A 261 -12.11 1.13 29.92
N GLN A 262 -13.12 1.98 29.74
CA GLN A 262 -14.08 1.85 28.63
C GLN A 262 -13.41 2.05 27.26
N HIS A 263 -12.54 3.07 27.13
CA HIS A 263 -11.76 3.30 25.92
C HIS A 263 -10.78 2.16 25.64
N ALA A 264 -10.10 1.65 26.69
CA ALA A 264 -9.20 0.52 26.55
C ALA A 264 -9.92 -0.75 26.06
N LEU A 265 -11.10 -1.02 26.58
CA LEU A 265 -11.94 -2.14 26.12
C LEU A 265 -12.38 -1.94 24.66
N TYR A 266 -12.79 -0.74 24.30
CA TYR A 266 -13.17 -0.42 22.92
C TYR A 266 -12.00 -0.62 21.95
N ILE A 267 -10.85 -0.03 22.25
CA ILE A 267 -9.64 -0.14 21.40
C ILE A 267 -9.25 -1.61 21.16
N ARG A 268 -9.29 -2.45 22.20
CA ARG A 268 -8.88 -3.86 22.09
C ARG A 268 -9.88 -4.74 21.37
N ASN A 269 -11.17 -4.44 21.48
CA ASN A 269 -12.22 -5.39 21.04
C ASN A 269 -12.91 -4.98 19.74
N VAL A 270 -12.86 -3.71 19.32
CA VAL A 270 -13.65 -3.22 18.17
C VAL A 270 -13.37 -4.00 16.89
N PHE A 271 -12.12 -4.31 16.58
CA PHE A 271 -11.77 -5.09 15.39
C PHE A 271 -12.14 -6.58 15.50
N SER A 272 -12.11 -7.15 16.70
CA SER A 272 -12.57 -8.52 16.91
C SER A 272 -14.08 -8.66 16.68
N LEU A 273 -14.85 -7.70 17.20
CA LEU A 273 -16.31 -7.64 16.98
C LEU A 273 -16.62 -7.42 15.50
N LEU A 274 -15.95 -6.45 14.88
CA LEU A 274 -16.10 -6.14 13.46
C LEU A 274 -15.80 -7.37 12.58
N ASN A 275 -14.71 -8.10 12.88
CA ASN A 275 -14.34 -9.31 12.15
C ASN A 275 -15.40 -10.41 12.28
N GLY A 276 -16.07 -10.52 13.43
CA GLY A 276 -17.20 -11.42 13.62
C GLY A 276 -18.36 -11.11 12.67
N ASP A 277 -18.77 -9.85 12.59
CA ASP A 277 -19.86 -9.42 11.70
C ASP A 277 -19.45 -9.50 10.20
N VAL A 278 -18.20 -9.22 9.86
CA VAL A 278 -17.67 -9.39 8.49
C VAL A 278 -17.74 -10.85 8.07
N LYS A 279 -17.30 -11.77 8.91
CA LYS A 279 -17.35 -13.22 8.61
C LYS A 279 -18.76 -13.77 8.56
N ALA A 280 -19.69 -13.18 9.32
CA ALA A 280 -21.11 -13.52 9.28
C ALA A 280 -21.85 -12.91 8.06
N GLY A 281 -21.19 -12.06 7.25
CA GLY A 281 -21.80 -11.38 6.11
C GLY A 281 -22.78 -10.26 6.51
N ASN A 282 -22.75 -9.79 7.75
CA ASN A 282 -23.66 -8.76 8.27
C ASN A 282 -23.26 -7.35 7.82
N THR A 283 -23.32 -7.06 6.52
CA THR A 283 -22.89 -5.79 5.92
C THR A 283 -23.53 -4.56 6.58
N SER A 284 -24.80 -4.64 6.96
CA SER A 284 -25.49 -3.55 7.65
C SER A 284 -24.83 -3.18 8.98
N ARG A 285 -24.51 -4.19 9.82
CA ARG A 285 -23.84 -3.99 11.10
C ARG A 285 -22.40 -3.50 10.92
N VAL A 286 -21.69 -4.04 9.92
CA VAL A 286 -20.35 -3.58 9.56
C VAL A 286 -20.36 -2.09 9.20
N ASN A 287 -21.33 -1.65 8.41
CA ASN A 287 -21.51 -0.24 8.07
C ASN A 287 -21.80 0.63 9.31
N GLU A 288 -22.64 0.16 10.22
CA GLU A 288 -22.89 0.86 11.50
C GLU A 288 -21.62 0.96 12.35
N PHE A 289 -20.80 -0.09 12.38
CA PHE A 289 -19.50 -0.05 13.08
C PHE A 289 -18.60 1.05 12.52
N PHE A 290 -18.46 1.18 11.20
CA PHE A 290 -17.62 2.22 10.60
C PHE A 290 -18.16 3.63 10.90
N VAL A 291 -19.48 3.82 10.87
CA VAL A 291 -20.09 5.11 11.28
C VAL A 291 -19.80 5.42 12.75
N LYS A 292 -19.93 4.45 13.64
CA LYS A 292 -19.62 4.61 15.07
C LYS A 292 -18.13 4.86 15.30
N MET A 293 -17.26 4.17 14.57
CA MET A 293 -15.81 4.39 14.63
C MET A 293 -15.42 5.80 14.17
N LYS A 294 -16.03 6.29 13.09
CA LYS A 294 -15.80 7.66 12.59
C LYS A 294 -16.23 8.69 13.64
N LYS A 295 -17.40 8.53 14.23
CA LYS A 295 -17.88 9.38 15.33
C LYS A 295 -16.96 9.31 16.56
N TYR A 296 -16.46 8.13 16.91
CA TYR A 296 -15.47 7.96 17.98
C TYR A 296 -14.20 8.75 17.68
N GLN A 297 -13.69 8.67 16.42
CA GLN A 297 -12.51 9.43 16.00
C GLN A 297 -12.72 10.94 16.15
N GLU A 298 -13.87 11.48 15.73
CA GLU A 298 -14.21 12.89 15.83
C GLU A 298 -14.20 13.37 17.30
N VAL A 299 -14.83 12.61 18.19
CA VAL A 299 -14.92 12.97 19.62
C VAL A 299 -13.58 12.79 20.33
N SER A 300 -12.84 11.72 20.02
CA SER A 300 -11.63 11.33 20.76
C SER A 300 -10.35 11.99 20.22
N SER A 301 -10.39 12.63 19.05
CA SER A 301 -9.25 13.33 18.45
C SER A 301 -9.10 14.80 18.89
N GLY A 302 -10.00 15.30 19.75
CA GLY A 302 -9.94 16.68 20.23
C GLY A 302 -10.33 17.74 19.18
N ASN A 303 -10.84 17.32 18.02
CA ASN A 303 -11.41 18.18 16.99
C ASN A 303 -12.95 18.22 17.21
N SER A 304 -13.41 18.99 18.17
CA SER A 304 -14.80 19.39 18.31
C SER A 304 -14.93 20.88 18.10
#